data_7186918870b094dd8fe6313fbfe9d7c1
#
_entry.id   7186918870b094dd8fe6313fbfe9d7c1
#
_cell.length_a   1.000
_cell.length_b   1.000
_cell.length_c   1.000
_cell.angle_alpha   90.00
_cell.angle_beta   90.00
_cell.angle_gamma   90.00
#
_symmetry.space_group_name_H-M   'P 1'
#
loop_
_entity.id
_entity.type
_entity.pdbx_description
1 polymer ?
#
loop_
_entity_poly.entity_id
_entity_poly.type
_entity_poly.pdbx_seq_one_letter_code
_entity_poly.pdbx_strand_id
1 'polypeptide(L)'
;KLPGNEVFEKYFQNLFSCYEEYVVQWPFLTQFAQDLQVGPFNLQRYQGGQHYQGMHSERTNLATLHRVFAWMTYLNDVDTKDGGSTFFSHYDLEIQPRKGLTLIWPAEWTHAHKGNVLQADSKYIITGWMHLRK
;
A
#
# COMPACT_ATOMS: atom_id res chain seq x y z
N LYS A 1 5.45 25.04 -7.96
CA LYS A 1 4.61 23.81 -8.00
C LYS A 1 4.00 23.65 -9.38
N LEU A 2 3.95 22.40 -9.84
CA LEU A 2 3.24 22.09 -11.07
C LEU A 2 1.72 22.08 -10.83
N PRO A 3 0.91 22.50 -11.80
CA PRO A 3 -0.55 22.39 -11.68
C PRO A 3 -0.98 20.95 -11.41
N GLY A 4 -1.96 20.78 -10.53
CA GLY A 4 -2.48 19.47 -10.14
C GLY A 4 -1.78 18.78 -8.97
N ASN A 5 -0.69 19.36 -8.45
CA ASN A 5 0.01 18.79 -7.30
C ASN A 5 -0.79 18.89 -6.00
N GLU A 6 -1.75 19.82 -5.92
CA GLU A 6 -2.56 20.01 -4.72
C GLU A 6 -3.32 18.75 -4.32
N VAL A 7 -3.81 17.98 -5.29
CA VAL A 7 -4.52 16.72 -5.03
C VAL A 7 -3.59 15.72 -4.34
N PHE A 8 -2.36 15.57 -4.85
CA PHE A 8 -1.39 14.67 -4.25
C PHE A 8 -0.88 15.18 -2.91
N GLU A 9 -0.69 16.48 -2.75
CA GLU A 9 -0.32 17.05 -1.46
C GLU A 9 -1.35 16.72 -0.38
N LYS A 10 -2.62 16.90 -0.68
CA LYS A 10 -3.70 16.56 0.25
C LYS A 10 -3.71 15.06 0.54
N TYR A 11 -3.55 14.24 -0.48
CA TYR A 11 -3.48 12.79 -0.31
C TYR A 11 -2.36 12.42 0.65
N PHE A 12 -1.15 12.94 0.46
CA PHE A 12 0.00 12.61 1.30
C PHE A 12 -0.14 13.15 2.72
N GLN A 13 -0.80 14.29 2.92
CA GLN A 13 -1.13 14.75 4.26
C GLN A 13 -2.01 13.71 4.98
N ASN A 14 -3.01 13.17 4.29
CA ASN A 14 -3.87 12.14 4.84
C ASN A 14 -3.09 10.83 5.09
N LEU A 15 -2.21 10.44 4.18
CA LEU A 15 -1.36 9.27 4.36
C LEU A 15 -0.48 9.41 5.59
N PHE A 16 0.14 10.58 5.81
CA PHE A 16 0.96 10.83 6.99
C PHE A 16 0.13 10.79 8.28
N SER A 17 -1.12 11.23 8.25
CA SER A 17 -2.02 11.09 9.40
C SER A 17 -2.29 9.61 9.71
N CYS A 18 -2.49 8.78 8.70
CA CYS A 18 -2.62 7.34 8.88
C CYS A 18 -1.34 6.74 9.45
N TYR A 19 -0.18 7.18 8.98
CA TYR A 19 1.10 6.71 9.52
C TYR A 19 1.28 7.10 10.98
N GLU A 20 0.89 8.30 11.38
CA GLU A 20 0.93 8.73 12.78
C GLU A 20 0.09 7.80 13.67
N GLU A 21 -1.10 7.41 13.22
CA GLU A 21 -1.92 6.42 13.94
C GLU A 21 -1.23 5.06 14.01
N TYR A 22 -0.57 4.65 12.96
CA TYR A 22 0.20 3.40 12.92
C TYR A 22 1.32 3.44 13.97
N VAL A 23 2.04 4.56 14.08
CA VAL A 23 3.11 4.73 15.07
C VAL A 23 2.58 4.70 16.51
N VAL A 24 1.36 5.19 16.75
CA VAL A 24 0.72 5.07 18.07
C VAL A 24 0.55 3.61 18.46
N GLN A 25 0.16 2.76 17.50
CA GLN A 25 0.04 1.31 17.76
C GLN A 25 1.39 0.62 17.92
N TRP A 26 2.43 1.12 17.27
CA TRP A 26 3.75 0.52 17.22
C TRP A 26 4.81 1.54 17.64
N PRO A 27 4.84 1.92 18.94
CA PRO A 27 5.63 3.08 19.37
C PRO A 27 7.14 2.93 19.23
N PHE A 28 7.66 1.69 19.11
CA PHE A 28 9.08 1.50 18.83
C PHE A 28 9.52 2.17 17.53
N LEU A 29 8.62 2.40 16.61
CA LEU A 29 8.94 3.09 15.34
C LEU A 29 9.51 4.48 15.53
N THR A 30 9.19 5.13 16.65
CA THR A 30 9.78 6.45 16.98
C THR A 30 11.29 6.37 17.20
N GLN A 31 11.80 5.20 17.53
CA GLN A 31 13.23 4.93 17.75
C GLN A 31 13.87 4.26 16.54
N PHE A 32 13.13 3.40 15.86
CA PHE A 32 13.67 2.59 14.77
C PHE A 32 13.87 3.39 13.48
N ALA A 33 12.89 4.16 13.08
CA ALA A 33 12.90 4.85 11.80
C ALA A 33 12.28 6.24 11.94
N GLN A 34 13.08 7.18 12.43
CA GLN A 34 12.61 8.54 12.74
C GLN A 34 12.41 9.39 11.50
N ASP A 35 13.09 9.07 10.41
CA ASP A 35 13.09 9.91 9.22
C ASP A 35 12.89 9.06 7.96
N LEU A 36 11.65 8.65 7.76
CA LEU A 36 11.26 7.92 6.55
C LEU A 36 10.89 8.89 5.45
N GLN A 37 11.20 8.49 4.23
CA GLN A 37 10.89 9.25 3.02
C GLN A 37 9.89 8.47 2.17
N VAL A 38 8.88 9.17 1.66
CA VAL A 38 8.02 8.64 0.61
C VAL A 38 8.74 8.90 -0.72
N GLY A 39 9.02 7.83 -1.44
CA GLY A 39 9.64 7.89 -2.75
C GLY A 39 8.62 7.89 -3.91
N PRO A 40 9.04 7.41 -5.06
CA PRO A 40 8.15 7.26 -6.19
C PRO A 40 6.95 6.39 -5.85
N PHE A 41 5.80 6.71 -6.42
CA PHE A 41 4.57 5.97 -6.19
C PHE A 41 3.87 5.70 -7.52
N ASN A 42 2.89 4.79 -7.48
CA ASN A 42 2.17 4.35 -8.66
C ASN A 42 0.67 4.58 -8.51
N LEU A 43 0.05 5.06 -9.56
CA LEU A 43 -1.39 4.97 -9.76
C LEU A 43 -1.63 3.78 -10.68
N GLN A 44 -2.44 2.83 -10.23
CA GLN A 44 -2.68 1.59 -10.96
C GLN A 44 -4.16 1.38 -11.20
N ARG A 45 -4.49 0.90 -12.38
CA ARG A 45 -5.82 0.50 -12.77
C ARG A 45 -5.80 -0.96 -13.16
N TYR A 46 -6.72 -1.73 -12.57
CA TYR A 46 -6.96 -3.12 -12.91
C TYR A 46 -8.34 -3.25 -13.52
N GLN A 47 -8.46 -4.08 -14.54
CA GLN A 47 -9.73 -4.42 -15.19
C GLN A 47 -10.05 -5.88 -14.96
N GLY A 48 -11.28 -6.29 -15.27
CA GLY A 48 -11.70 -7.69 -15.11
C GLY A 48 -10.70 -8.65 -15.76
N GLY A 49 -10.36 -9.70 -15.04
CA GLY A 49 -9.36 -10.70 -15.43
C GLY A 49 -7.93 -10.37 -15.01
N GLN A 50 -7.64 -9.16 -14.56
CA GLN A 50 -6.31 -8.76 -14.15
C GLN A 50 -6.09 -8.97 -12.66
N HIS A 51 -4.84 -9.18 -12.29
CA HIS A 51 -4.42 -9.30 -10.90
C HIS A 51 -2.94 -8.93 -10.79
N TYR A 52 -2.49 -8.65 -9.58
CA TYR A 52 -1.07 -8.48 -9.34
C TYR A 52 -0.37 -9.84 -9.35
N GLN A 53 0.92 -9.81 -9.71
CA GLN A 53 1.75 -11.01 -9.85
C GLN A 53 1.87 -11.78 -8.54
N GLY A 54 1.37 -12.91 -8.37
CA GLY A 54 1.61 -13.86 -7.31
C GLY A 54 1.97 -13.34 -5.92
N MET A 55 2.21 -14.26 -5.02
CA MET A 55 2.61 -13.96 -3.65
C MET A 55 4.01 -13.35 -3.62
N HIS A 56 4.17 -12.20 -2.96
CA HIS A 56 5.44 -11.48 -2.90
C HIS A 56 5.59 -10.66 -1.63
N SER A 57 6.81 -10.24 -1.37
CA SER A 57 7.15 -9.24 -0.35
C SER A 57 7.76 -8.02 -1.05
N GLU A 58 7.79 -6.88 -0.37
CA GLU A 58 8.29 -5.64 -0.96
C GLU A 58 9.81 -5.51 -0.85
N ARG A 59 10.44 -6.31 0.01
CA ARG A 59 11.88 -6.31 0.22
C ARG A 59 12.41 -7.70 -0.11
N THR A 60 13.13 -7.83 -1.22
CA THR A 60 13.54 -9.13 -1.75
C THR A 60 15.01 -9.21 -2.19
N ASN A 61 15.69 -8.06 -2.30
CA ASN A 61 17.06 -8.00 -2.77
C ASN A 61 17.74 -6.72 -2.26
N LEU A 62 19.01 -6.54 -2.58
CA LEU A 62 19.77 -5.39 -2.11
C LEU A 62 19.17 -4.06 -2.58
N ALA A 63 18.61 -4.01 -3.76
CA ALA A 63 18.02 -2.79 -4.31
C ALA A 63 16.75 -2.35 -3.56
N THR A 64 16.11 -3.25 -2.82
CA THR A 64 14.86 -2.97 -2.09
C THR A 64 15.03 -2.96 -0.58
N LEU A 65 16.27 -3.14 -0.07
CA LEU A 65 16.53 -3.20 1.37
C LEU A 65 16.17 -1.93 2.13
N HIS A 66 16.16 -0.78 1.45
CA HIS A 66 15.82 0.51 2.06
C HIS A 66 14.32 0.67 2.35
N ARG A 67 13.47 -0.19 1.81
CA ARG A 67 12.03 -0.13 2.03
C ARG A 67 11.69 -0.61 3.44
N VAL A 68 10.93 0.21 4.18
CA VAL A 68 10.49 -0.13 5.54
C VAL A 68 9.02 -0.51 5.55
N PHE A 69 8.19 0.27 4.88
CA PHE A 69 6.75 0.02 4.76
C PHE A 69 6.31 0.09 3.31
N ALA A 70 5.28 -0.68 3.01
CA ALA A 70 4.44 -0.44 1.85
C ALA A 70 3.17 0.27 2.30
N TRP A 71 2.58 1.05 1.42
CA TRP A 71 1.29 1.68 1.65
C TRP A 71 0.45 1.62 0.38
N MET A 72 -0.85 1.56 0.58
CA MET A 72 -1.79 1.49 -0.52
C MET A 72 -3.13 2.06 -0.08
N THR A 73 -3.77 2.81 -0.96
CA THR A 73 -5.14 3.27 -0.77
C THR A 73 -5.99 2.80 -1.94
N TYR A 74 -7.12 2.20 -1.65
CA TYR A 74 -8.13 1.90 -2.66
C TYR A 74 -8.85 3.18 -3.04
N LEU A 75 -9.00 3.45 -4.33
CA LEU A 75 -9.60 4.67 -4.83
C LEU A 75 -11.06 4.49 -5.23
N ASN A 76 -11.56 3.26 -5.21
CA ASN A 76 -12.96 2.95 -5.47
C ASN A 76 -13.39 1.72 -4.70
N ASP A 77 -14.71 1.54 -4.61
CA ASP A 77 -15.30 0.32 -4.06
C ASP A 77 -15.30 -0.78 -5.10
N VAL A 78 -15.05 -2.02 -4.66
CA VAL A 78 -15.25 -3.23 -5.48
C VAL A 78 -16.08 -4.21 -4.67
N ASP A 79 -17.18 -4.68 -5.25
CA ASP A 79 -18.04 -5.66 -4.60
C ASP A 79 -17.29 -6.97 -4.38
N THR A 80 -17.56 -7.64 -3.27
CA THR A 80 -16.91 -8.93 -2.93
C THR A 80 -17.08 -9.97 -4.02
N LYS A 81 -18.22 -10.00 -4.71
CA LYS A 81 -18.47 -10.93 -5.82
C LYS A 81 -17.54 -10.70 -7.00
N ASP A 82 -16.97 -9.50 -7.14
CA ASP A 82 -16.12 -9.13 -8.26
C ASP A 82 -14.64 -9.35 -7.97
N GLY A 83 -14.28 -9.79 -6.77
CA GLY A 83 -12.89 -10.10 -6.40
C GLY A 83 -12.04 -8.85 -6.14
N GLY A 84 -10.79 -8.92 -6.52
CA GLY A 84 -9.86 -7.78 -6.44
C GLY A 84 -9.32 -7.46 -5.05
N SER A 85 -9.53 -8.34 -4.08
CA SER A 85 -9.03 -8.17 -2.71
C SER A 85 -7.51 -8.29 -2.64
N THR A 86 -6.94 -7.80 -1.54
CA THR A 86 -5.54 -8.00 -1.16
C THR A 86 -5.47 -9.08 -0.08
N PHE A 87 -4.66 -10.10 -0.30
CA PHE A 87 -4.54 -11.24 0.60
C PHE A 87 -3.16 -11.31 1.23
N PHE A 88 -3.11 -11.32 2.57
CA PHE A 88 -1.89 -11.49 3.37
C PHE A 88 -1.84 -12.93 3.89
N SER A 89 -0.96 -13.74 3.32
CA SER A 89 -1.00 -15.20 3.51
C SER A 89 -0.73 -15.67 4.93
N HIS A 90 0.25 -15.06 5.62
CA HIS A 90 0.61 -15.50 6.98
C HIS A 90 -0.47 -15.22 8.02
N TYR A 91 -1.34 -14.27 7.74
CA TYR A 91 -2.41 -13.86 8.65
C TYR A 91 -3.77 -14.37 8.21
N ASP A 92 -3.83 -15.05 7.07
CA ASP A 92 -5.11 -15.45 6.44
C ASP A 92 -6.08 -14.27 6.40
N LEU A 93 -5.56 -13.12 6.01
CA LEU A 93 -6.29 -11.86 6.01
C LEU A 93 -6.56 -11.40 4.59
N GLU A 94 -7.82 -11.23 4.26
CA GLU A 94 -8.27 -10.73 2.97
C GLU A 94 -8.95 -9.38 3.16
N ILE A 95 -8.53 -8.38 2.38
CA ILE A 95 -9.06 -7.02 2.47
C ILE A 95 -9.69 -6.65 1.15
N GLN A 96 -10.99 -6.40 1.18
CA GLN A 96 -11.77 -5.99 0.01
C GLN A 96 -11.62 -4.50 -0.24
N PRO A 97 -11.46 -4.07 -1.51
CA PRO A 97 -11.36 -2.64 -1.81
C PRO A 97 -12.58 -1.84 -1.36
N ARG A 98 -12.30 -0.77 -0.65
CA ARG A 98 -13.28 0.26 -0.31
C ARG A 98 -12.65 1.62 -0.53
N LYS A 99 -13.38 2.51 -1.16
CA LYS A 99 -12.87 3.85 -1.46
C LYS A 99 -12.37 4.54 -0.20
N GLY A 100 -11.12 4.99 -0.24
CA GLY A 100 -10.49 5.71 0.86
C GLY A 100 -9.85 4.82 1.92
N LEU A 101 -9.98 3.49 1.84
CA LEU A 101 -9.33 2.59 2.78
C LEU A 101 -7.83 2.53 2.48
N THR A 102 -7.02 2.88 3.49
CA THR A 102 -5.57 2.88 3.39
C THR A 102 -4.99 1.74 4.22
N LEU A 103 -4.07 1.01 3.62
CA LEU A 103 -3.29 -0.04 4.27
C LEU A 103 -1.84 0.41 4.38
N ILE A 104 -1.23 0.14 5.54
CA ILE A 104 0.21 0.32 5.76
C ILE A 104 0.71 -0.98 6.38
N TRP A 105 1.78 -1.56 5.82
CA TRP A 105 2.34 -2.80 6.34
C TRP A 105 3.86 -2.84 6.17
N PRO A 106 4.57 -3.61 7.04
CA PRO A 106 6.01 -3.78 6.89
C PRO A 106 6.37 -4.37 5.53
N ALA A 107 7.44 -3.88 4.94
CA ALA A 107 7.92 -4.36 3.65
C ALA A 107 8.61 -5.74 3.71
N GLU A 108 8.33 -6.53 4.74
CA GLU A 108 9.02 -7.76 5.09
C GLU A 108 8.32 -9.02 4.57
N TRP A 109 9.07 -10.12 4.58
CA TRP A 109 8.54 -11.44 4.24
C TRP A 109 7.36 -11.86 5.13
N THR A 110 7.30 -11.34 6.36
CA THR A 110 6.21 -11.59 7.30
C THR A 110 4.85 -11.10 6.78
N HIS A 111 4.86 -10.18 5.81
CA HIS A 111 3.66 -9.62 5.19
C HIS A 111 3.59 -9.93 3.71
N ALA A 112 4.02 -11.15 3.35
CA ALA A 112 3.83 -11.64 1.99
C ALA A 112 2.35 -11.58 1.61
N HIS A 113 2.07 -11.05 0.42
CA HIS A 113 0.71 -10.77 -0.02
C HIS A 113 0.58 -10.91 -1.53
N LYS A 114 -0.66 -10.93 -1.98
CA LYS A 114 -0.99 -10.91 -3.41
C LYS A 114 -2.29 -10.16 -3.64
N GLY A 115 -2.47 -9.66 -4.87
CA GLY A 115 -3.77 -9.19 -5.34
C GLY A 115 -4.55 -10.36 -5.93
N ASN A 116 -5.74 -10.62 -5.44
CA ASN A 116 -6.63 -11.62 -6.02
C ASN A 116 -7.20 -11.12 -7.35
N VAL A 117 -7.55 -12.06 -8.22
CA VAL A 117 -8.08 -11.74 -9.54
C VAL A 117 -9.34 -10.89 -9.42
N LEU A 118 -9.39 -9.80 -10.19
CA LEU A 118 -10.59 -9.01 -10.37
C LEU A 118 -11.46 -9.69 -11.42
N GLN A 119 -12.66 -10.11 -11.04
CA GLN A 119 -13.56 -10.85 -11.93
C GLN A 119 -14.29 -9.91 -12.90
N ALA A 120 -14.71 -8.77 -12.39
CA ALA A 120 -15.45 -7.76 -13.15
C ALA A 120 -15.18 -6.39 -12.56
N ASP A 121 -15.65 -5.33 -13.26
CA ASP A 121 -15.47 -3.95 -12.80
C ASP A 121 -14.03 -3.47 -13.00
N SER A 122 -13.71 -2.35 -12.40
CA SER A 122 -12.36 -1.77 -12.39
C SER A 122 -11.93 -1.51 -10.96
N LYS A 123 -10.64 -1.70 -10.69
CA LYS A 123 -10.02 -1.39 -9.40
C LYS A 123 -8.93 -0.36 -9.61
N TYR A 124 -8.99 0.72 -8.83
CA TYR A 124 -7.98 1.78 -8.85
C TYR A 124 -7.30 1.84 -7.50
N ILE A 125 -5.98 1.91 -7.51
CA ILE A 125 -5.18 2.08 -6.30
C ILE A 125 -4.10 3.13 -6.50
N ILE A 126 -3.70 3.76 -5.40
CA ILE A 126 -2.44 4.49 -5.30
C ILE A 126 -1.57 3.74 -4.29
N THR A 127 -0.31 3.48 -4.64
CA THR A 127 0.56 2.63 -3.83
C THR A 127 2.02 3.06 -3.95
N GLY A 128 2.79 2.80 -2.91
CA GLY A 128 4.21 3.09 -2.87
C GLY A 128 4.86 2.57 -1.60
N TRP A 129 5.99 3.15 -1.25
CA TRP A 129 6.79 2.72 -0.12
C TRP A 129 7.22 3.90 0.73
N MET A 130 7.49 3.62 2.01
CA MET A 130 8.25 4.49 2.89
C MET A 130 9.61 3.83 3.10
N HIS A 131 10.69 4.58 2.88
CA HIS A 131 12.03 4.01 2.90
C HIS A 131 12.99 4.88 3.72
N LEU A 132 14.09 4.25 4.09
CA LEU A 132 15.17 4.94 4.80
C LEU A 132 15.82 5.97 3.89
N ARG A 133 16.27 7.06 4.48
CA ARG A 133 17.10 8.05 3.78
C ARG A 133 18.54 7.55 3.67
N LYS A 134 19.23 8.05 2.65
CA LYS A 134 20.66 7.83 2.53
C LYS A 134 21.42 8.61 3.60
#